data_dd67114a1fda8287d5759e647455ef06
#
_entry.id   dd67114a1fda8287d5759e647455ef06
#
_cell.length_a   1.000
_cell.length_b   1.000
_cell.length_c   1.000
_cell.angle_alpha   90.00
_cell.angle_beta   90.00
_cell.angle_gamma   90.00
#
_symmetry.space_group_name_H-M   'P 1'
#
loop_
_entity.id
_entity.type
_entity.pdbx_description
1 polymer ?
#
loop_
_entity_poly.entity_id
_entity_poly.type
_entity_poly.pdbx_seq_one_letter_code
_entity_poly.pdbx_strand_id
1 'polypeptide(L)'
;MAKTPFELRNEVLAQRVVKNLQRRAFDACYCATKEEALEKALSLIDKEQCVSWGGSMTLEEMGLLETLRTQGYNIIDRDTAKSQEERLELLRKALTCDTYFMSTNAMSEDGVMVNIDGTGNRVAAMVFGPKSVVVIAGINKVVKSYEDAVARARNLAAPVNVQRFANFNPPCKNNGHCFNCTAPDSICNIILTTRKGSTMNAPAPRIKVILVGESLGY
;
A
#
# COMPACT_ATOMS: atom_id res chain seq x y z
N MET A 1 -5.41 -13.98 -26.16
CA MET A 1 -5.61 -12.76 -26.98
C MET A 1 -4.31 -11.98 -27.05
N ALA A 2 -4.06 -11.23 -28.12
CA ALA A 2 -2.88 -10.36 -28.19
C ALA A 2 -3.02 -9.20 -27.19
N LYS A 3 -1.91 -8.81 -26.53
CA LYS A 3 -1.88 -7.69 -25.59
C LYS A 3 -2.17 -6.36 -26.31
N THR A 4 -2.92 -5.51 -25.68
CA THR A 4 -3.16 -4.13 -26.16
C THR A 4 -1.88 -3.28 -26.07
N PRO A 5 -1.76 -2.16 -26.81
CA PRO A 5 -0.63 -1.24 -26.67
C PRO A 5 -0.42 -0.71 -25.25
N PHE A 6 -1.51 -0.52 -24.47
CA PHE A 6 -1.44 -0.13 -23.07
C PHE A 6 -0.82 -1.21 -22.18
N GLU A 7 -1.23 -2.46 -22.35
CA GLU A 7 -0.66 -3.59 -21.60
C GLU A 7 0.82 -3.79 -21.91
N LEU A 8 1.21 -3.70 -23.18
CA LEU A 8 2.62 -3.78 -23.60
C LEU A 8 3.45 -2.66 -22.98
N ARG A 9 2.95 -1.42 -23.04
CA ARG A 9 3.61 -0.26 -22.42
C ARG A 9 3.75 -0.44 -20.91
N ASN A 10 2.69 -0.87 -20.23
CA ASN A 10 2.66 -1.06 -18.78
C ASN A 10 3.64 -2.15 -18.35
N GLU A 11 3.74 -3.24 -19.08
CA GLU A 11 4.71 -4.30 -18.80
C GLU A 11 6.16 -3.81 -18.89
N VAL A 12 6.50 -3.08 -19.97
CA VAL A 12 7.85 -2.50 -20.14
C VAL A 12 8.19 -1.53 -19.02
N LEU A 13 7.22 -0.66 -18.65
CA LEU A 13 7.39 0.27 -17.54
C LEU A 13 7.57 -0.47 -16.22
N ALA A 14 6.70 -1.43 -15.92
CA ALA A 14 6.72 -2.17 -14.67
C ALA A 14 8.03 -2.93 -14.48
N GLN A 15 8.56 -3.59 -15.51
CA GLN A 15 9.84 -4.28 -15.45
C GLN A 15 11.01 -3.32 -15.13
N ARG A 16 10.97 -2.09 -15.68
CA ARG A 16 11.96 -1.06 -15.36
C ARG A 16 11.84 -0.60 -13.91
N VAL A 17 10.63 -0.35 -13.44
CA VAL A 17 10.36 0.06 -12.05
C VAL A 17 10.80 -1.03 -11.08
N VAL A 18 10.49 -2.29 -11.34
CA VAL A 18 10.93 -3.42 -10.52
C VAL A 18 12.46 -3.47 -10.40
N LYS A 19 13.22 -3.30 -11.51
CA LYS A 19 14.68 -3.23 -11.46
C LYS A 19 15.18 -2.06 -10.59
N ASN A 20 14.50 -0.91 -10.64
CA ASN A 20 14.86 0.25 -9.82
C ASN A 20 14.54 0.02 -8.34
N LEU A 21 13.42 -0.62 -8.01
CA LEU A 21 13.09 -1.04 -6.65
C LEU A 21 14.13 -2.01 -6.09
N GLN A 22 14.55 -3.00 -6.88
CA GLN A 22 15.60 -3.96 -6.49
C GLN A 22 16.94 -3.27 -6.22
N ARG A 23 17.34 -2.28 -7.05
CA ARG A 23 18.53 -1.44 -6.81
C ARG A 23 18.42 -0.63 -5.50
N ARG A 24 17.20 -0.34 -5.05
CA ARG A 24 16.91 0.31 -3.78
C ARG A 24 16.72 -0.68 -2.64
N ALA A 25 17.16 -1.92 -2.80
CA ALA A 25 17.09 -2.98 -1.81
C ALA A 25 15.65 -3.31 -1.34
N PHE A 26 14.67 -3.18 -2.20
CA PHE A 26 13.37 -3.81 -2.04
C PHE A 26 13.37 -5.18 -2.72
N ASP A 27 12.67 -6.17 -2.14
CA ASP A 27 12.37 -7.42 -2.82
C ASP A 27 11.15 -7.17 -3.72
N ALA A 28 11.37 -6.96 -5.01
CA ALA A 28 10.33 -6.52 -5.92
C ALA A 28 10.10 -7.48 -7.08
N CYS A 29 8.82 -7.69 -7.43
CA CYS A 29 8.40 -8.46 -8.59
C CYS A 29 7.25 -7.77 -9.34
N TYR A 30 7.00 -8.24 -10.56
CA TYR A 30 5.88 -7.85 -11.41
C TYR A 30 4.91 -9.02 -11.56
N CYS A 31 3.63 -8.73 -11.46
CA CYS A 31 2.52 -9.60 -11.80
C CYS A 31 1.67 -8.92 -12.88
N ALA A 32 1.29 -9.64 -13.93
CA ALA A 32 0.53 -9.03 -15.01
C ALA A 32 -0.89 -8.70 -14.58
N THR A 33 -1.50 -9.57 -13.76
CA THR A 33 -2.88 -9.45 -13.29
C THR A 33 -2.98 -9.43 -11.77
N LYS A 34 -4.13 -9.01 -11.27
CA LYS A 34 -4.43 -9.04 -9.82
C LYS A 34 -4.52 -10.47 -9.27
N GLU A 35 -4.92 -11.45 -10.10
CA GLU A 35 -4.96 -12.86 -9.73
C GLU A 35 -3.55 -13.40 -9.49
N GLU A 36 -2.61 -13.15 -10.40
CA GLU A 36 -1.19 -13.50 -10.21
C GLU A 36 -0.60 -12.81 -8.97
N ALA A 37 -0.99 -11.55 -8.74
CA ALA A 37 -0.56 -10.80 -7.56
C ALA A 37 -1.13 -11.37 -6.26
N LEU A 38 -2.37 -11.85 -6.26
CA LEU A 38 -2.99 -12.53 -5.13
C LEU A 38 -2.24 -13.83 -4.80
N GLU A 39 -2.01 -14.68 -5.79
CA GLU A 39 -1.25 -15.92 -5.63
C GLU A 39 0.17 -15.63 -5.09
N LYS A 40 0.84 -14.63 -5.67
CA LYS A 40 2.15 -14.20 -5.20
C LYS A 40 2.12 -13.69 -3.76
N ALA A 41 1.15 -12.88 -3.40
CA ALA A 41 1.00 -12.36 -2.04
C ALA A 41 0.80 -13.50 -1.02
N LEU A 42 -0.06 -14.47 -1.33
CA LEU A 42 -0.31 -15.64 -0.48
C LEU A 42 0.92 -16.56 -0.38
N SER A 43 1.72 -16.68 -1.44
CA SER A 43 2.97 -17.45 -1.40
C SER A 43 4.07 -16.87 -0.50
N LEU A 44 3.91 -15.67 0.00
CA LEU A 44 4.86 -14.97 0.89
C LEU A 44 4.55 -15.18 2.38
N ILE A 45 3.48 -15.88 2.70
CA ILE A 45 3.00 -16.11 4.07
C ILE A 45 2.65 -17.57 4.29
N ASP A 46 2.88 -18.04 5.53
CA ASP A 46 2.36 -19.30 6.01
C ASP A 46 1.10 -19.05 6.86
N LYS A 47 0.22 -20.05 6.97
CA LYS A 47 -1.07 -19.89 7.69
C LYS A 47 -0.91 -19.65 9.18
N GLU A 48 0.19 -20.14 9.76
CA GLU A 48 0.53 -19.98 11.17
C GLU A 48 1.07 -18.59 11.50
N GLN A 49 1.59 -17.87 10.49
CA GLN A 49 2.09 -16.52 10.68
C GLN A 49 0.96 -15.55 11.02
N CYS A 50 1.23 -14.67 11.96
CA CYS A 50 0.33 -13.58 12.28
C CYS A 50 0.36 -12.53 11.17
N VAL A 51 -0.79 -12.27 10.55
CA VAL A 51 -0.93 -11.36 9.41
C VAL A 51 -1.87 -10.21 9.75
N SER A 52 -1.55 -9.01 9.27
CA SER A 52 -2.44 -7.85 9.36
C SER A 52 -2.32 -6.96 8.11
N TRP A 53 -3.11 -5.90 8.05
CA TRP A 53 -3.11 -5.00 6.89
C TRP A 53 -3.53 -3.56 7.19
N GLY A 54 -3.11 -2.65 6.31
CA GLY A 54 -3.60 -1.27 6.25
C GLY A 54 -4.91 -1.15 5.45
N GLY A 55 -5.64 -0.06 5.65
CA GLY A 55 -6.80 0.25 4.80
C GLY A 55 -6.36 0.49 3.36
N SER A 56 -6.86 -0.30 2.41
CA SER A 56 -6.42 -0.25 1.04
C SER A 56 -7.44 -0.84 0.08
N MET A 57 -7.96 -0.01 -0.81
CA MET A 57 -8.83 -0.50 -1.90
C MET A 57 -8.09 -1.48 -2.81
N THR A 58 -6.79 -1.29 -3.03
CA THR A 58 -5.97 -2.24 -3.81
C THR A 58 -6.06 -3.66 -3.26
N LEU A 59 -5.96 -3.84 -1.93
CA LEU A 59 -6.04 -5.16 -1.30
C LEU A 59 -7.46 -5.73 -1.35
N GLU A 60 -8.47 -4.87 -1.26
CA GLU A 60 -9.88 -5.27 -1.39
C GLU A 60 -10.20 -5.71 -2.83
N GLU A 61 -9.86 -4.90 -3.83
CA GLU A 61 -10.14 -5.16 -5.25
C GLU A 61 -9.45 -6.41 -5.79
N MET A 62 -8.29 -6.78 -5.25
CA MET A 62 -7.62 -8.04 -5.61
C MET A 62 -8.13 -9.26 -4.84
N GLY A 63 -9.06 -9.09 -3.89
CA GLY A 63 -9.64 -10.18 -3.10
C GLY A 63 -8.76 -10.71 -1.97
N LEU A 64 -7.62 -10.04 -1.64
CA LEU A 64 -6.70 -10.52 -0.61
C LEU A 64 -7.35 -10.55 0.76
N LEU A 65 -8.09 -9.51 1.14
CA LEU A 65 -8.69 -9.42 2.48
C LEU A 65 -9.78 -10.49 2.68
N GLU A 66 -10.57 -10.73 1.65
CA GLU A 66 -11.59 -11.80 1.64
C GLU A 66 -10.92 -13.17 1.80
N THR A 67 -9.86 -13.44 1.04
CA THR A 67 -9.10 -14.69 1.13
C THR A 67 -8.50 -14.90 2.51
N LEU A 68 -7.89 -13.87 3.11
CA LEU A 68 -7.30 -13.96 4.45
C LEU A 68 -8.36 -14.25 5.52
N ARG A 69 -9.55 -13.65 5.41
CA ARG A 69 -10.67 -13.87 6.35
C ARG A 69 -11.30 -15.25 6.24
N THR A 70 -11.37 -15.83 5.05
CA THR A 70 -12.15 -17.04 4.78
C THR A 70 -11.33 -18.33 4.75
N GLN A 71 -10.02 -18.25 4.51
CA GLN A 71 -9.18 -19.44 4.31
C GLN A 71 -8.35 -19.86 5.54
N GLY A 72 -8.71 -19.39 6.74
CA GLY A 72 -8.14 -19.86 8.00
C GLY A 72 -6.72 -19.35 8.29
N TYR A 73 -6.36 -18.16 7.82
CA TYR A 73 -5.12 -17.49 8.22
C TYR A 73 -5.22 -16.93 9.64
N ASN A 74 -4.09 -16.86 10.34
CA ASN A 74 -4.00 -16.22 11.65
C ASN A 74 -3.92 -14.68 11.45
N ILE A 75 -5.04 -13.99 11.63
CA ILE A 75 -5.16 -12.56 11.27
C ILE A 75 -5.43 -11.66 12.48
N ILE A 76 -4.90 -10.44 12.42
CA ILE A 76 -5.35 -9.30 13.24
C ILE A 76 -6.16 -8.39 12.32
N ASP A 77 -7.48 -8.48 12.41
CA ASP A 77 -8.39 -7.67 11.63
C ASP A 77 -9.01 -6.56 12.49
N ARG A 78 -8.61 -5.32 12.25
CA ARG A 78 -9.12 -4.14 12.95
C ARG A 78 -10.60 -3.84 12.66
N ASP A 79 -11.15 -4.40 11.58
CA ASP A 79 -12.53 -4.15 11.18
C ASP A 79 -13.52 -5.03 11.95
N THR A 80 -13.04 -5.97 12.78
CA THR A 80 -13.81 -6.75 13.75
C THR A 80 -14.07 -6.01 15.07
N ALA A 81 -13.39 -4.87 15.31
CA ALA A 81 -13.50 -4.09 16.53
C ALA A 81 -14.92 -3.58 16.77
N LYS A 82 -15.39 -3.69 18.02
CA LYS A 82 -16.72 -3.25 18.45
C LYS A 82 -16.72 -1.83 19.03
N SER A 83 -15.53 -1.28 19.33
CA SER A 83 -15.34 0.08 19.81
C SER A 83 -14.13 0.75 19.19
N GLN A 84 -14.02 2.06 19.35
CA GLN A 84 -12.86 2.82 18.88
C GLN A 84 -11.60 2.46 19.67
N GLU A 85 -11.72 2.19 20.96
CA GLU A 85 -10.62 1.75 21.82
C GLU A 85 -10.09 0.40 21.38
N GLU A 86 -10.98 -0.58 21.15
CA GLU A 86 -10.61 -1.90 20.64
C GLU A 86 -9.94 -1.79 19.27
N ARG A 87 -10.46 -0.92 18.38
CA ARG A 87 -9.84 -0.67 17.09
C ARG A 87 -8.43 -0.13 17.22
N LEU A 88 -8.16 0.80 18.11
CA LEU A 88 -6.82 1.33 18.36
C LEU A 88 -5.87 0.26 18.91
N GLU A 89 -6.35 -0.60 19.81
CA GLU A 89 -5.55 -1.73 20.32
C GLU A 89 -5.19 -2.73 19.20
N LEU A 90 -6.14 -3.08 18.34
CA LEU A 90 -5.86 -3.95 17.19
C LEU A 90 -4.84 -3.31 16.23
N LEU A 91 -4.91 -1.99 15.99
CA LEU A 91 -3.94 -1.27 15.17
C LEU A 91 -2.53 -1.30 15.80
N ARG A 92 -2.41 -1.17 17.13
CA ARG A 92 -1.13 -1.29 17.85
C ARG A 92 -0.59 -2.73 17.78
N LYS A 93 -1.46 -3.71 18.03
CA LYS A 93 -1.12 -5.12 17.96
C LYS A 93 -0.64 -5.52 16.56
N ALA A 94 -1.23 -4.94 15.52
CA ALA A 94 -0.82 -5.16 14.14
C ALA A 94 0.64 -4.77 13.84
N LEU A 95 1.24 -3.86 14.63
CA LEU A 95 2.65 -3.49 14.49
C LEU A 95 3.61 -4.61 14.92
N THR A 96 3.14 -5.64 15.58
CA THR A 96 3.95 -6.81 16.03
C THR A 96 3.64 -8.08 15.24
N CYS A 97 2.84 -8.02 14.18
CA CYS A 97 2.54 -9.17 13.33
C CYS A 97 3.79 -9.62 12.53
N ASP A 98 3.75 -10.84 12.00
CA ASP A 98 4.83 -11.34 11.16
C ASP A 98 4.84 -10.67 9.79
N THR A 99 3.67 -10.58 9.13
CA THR A 99 3.55 -9.94 7.82
C THR A 99 2.42 -8.91 7.79
N TYR A 100 2.74 -7.71 7.30
CA TYR A 100 1.79 -6.62 7.14
C TYR A 100 1.58 -6.28 5.66
N PHE A 101 0.34 -6.39 5.20
CA PHE A 101 -0.03 -6.02 3.84
C PHE A 101 -0.47 -4.56 3.74
N MET A 102 -0.01 -3.87 2.72
CA MET A 102 -0.42 -2.50 2.43
C MET A 102 -0.27 -2.18 0.94
N SER A 103 -0.79 -1.03 0.53
CA SER A 103 -0.47 -0.41 -0.75
C SER A 103 0.31 0.88 -0.52
N THR A 104 0.77 1.50 -1.61
CA THR A 104 1.34 2.86 -1.60
C THR A 104 0.37 3.84 -2.26
N ASN A 105 0.45 5.13 -1.90
CA ASN A 105 -0.35 6.18 -2.56
C ASN A 105 0.26 6.61 -3.90
N ALA A 106 1.57 6.53 -4.02
CA ALA A 106 2.28 6.77 -5.27
C ALA A 106 3.68 6.14 -5.24
N MET A 107 4.22 5.91 -6.42
CA MET A 107 5.58 5.41 -6.61
C MET A 107 6.19 6.09 -7.83
N SER A 108 7.43 6.58 -7.71
CA SER A 108 8.17 7.10 -8.85
C SER A 108 8.79 5.98 -9.69
N GLU A 109 9.03 6.24 -10.98
CA GLU A 109 9.67 5.27 -11.87
C GLU A 109 11.06 4.80 -11.37
N ASP A 110 11.76 5.63 -10.62
CA ASP A 110 13.03 5.28 -9.98
C ASP A 110 12.89 4.52 -8.66
N GLY A 111 11.64 4.23 -8.21
CA GLY A 111 11.36 3.32 -7.09
C GLY A 111 11.27 3.99 -5.71
N VAL A 112 11.01 5.28 -5.63
CA VAL A 112 10.67 5.97 -4.37
C VAL A 112 9.17 5.87 -4.11
N MET A 113 8.77 5.42 -2.93
CA MET A 113 7.35 5.32 -2.55
C MET A 113 6.94 6.48 -1.65
N VAL A 114 5.74 7.02 -1.90
CA VAL A 114 5.12 8.08 -1.10
C VAL A 114 3.81 7.58 -0.51
N ASN A 115 3.67 7.72 0.80
CA ASN A 115 2.51 7.30 1.56
C ASN A 115 1.96 8.45 2.40
N ILE A 116 0.67 8.68 2.32
CA ILE A 116 -0.07 9.62 3.17
C ILE A 116 -0.92 8.82 4.15
N ASP A 117 -0.93 9.22 5.43
CA ASP A 117 -1.67 8.53 6.47
C ASP A 117 -2.32 9.51 7.46
N GLY A 118 -3.52 9.18 7.92
CA GLY A 118 -4.24 9.98 8.91
C GLY A 118 -3.86 9.60 10.34
N THR A 119 -3.88 8.32 10.66
CA THR A 119 -3.61 7.81 12.01
C THR A 119 -2.13 7.50 12.24
N GLY A 120 -1.40 7.16 11.17
CA GLY A 120 0.01 6.80 11.24
C GLY A 120 0.30 5.31 11.35
N ASN A 121 -0.71 4.47 11.55
CA ASN A 121 -0.53 3.04 11.77
C ASN A 121 0.09 2.30 10.57
N ARG A 122 -0.33 2.63 9.35
CA ARG A 122 0.17 2.02 8.12
C ARG A 122 1.61 2.44 7.83
N VAL A 123 1.92 3.73 7.97
CA VAL A 123 3.29 4.22 7.79
C VAL A 123 4.21 3.76 8.91
N ALA A 124 3.74 3.63 10.16
CA ALA A 124 4.51 3.04 11.25
C ALA A 124 4.90 1.59 10.93
N ALA A 125 3.95 0.76 10.46
CA ALA A 125 4.23 -0.61 10.03
C ALA A 125 5.27 -0.67 8.89
N MET A 126 5.24 0.30 7.96
CA MET A 126 6.21 0.38 6.88
C MET A 126 7.60 0.78 7.38
N VAL A 127 7.70 1.71 8.33
CA VAL A 127 8.97 2.18 8.88
C VAL A 127 9.58 1.12 9.79
N PHE A 128 8.81 0.61 10.75
CA PHE A 128 9.27 -0.37 11.74
C PHE A 128 8.08 -1.14 12.32
N GLY A 129 8.32 -2.36 12.84
CA GLY A 129 7.33 -3.18 13.53
C GLY A 129 7.27 -4.58 12.93
N PRO A 130 6.37 -4.87 11.96
CA PRO A 130 6.23 -6.18 11.36
C PRO A 130 7.54 -6.73 10.81
N LYS A 131 7.77 -8.03 10.91
CA LYS A 131 8.98 -8.70 10.38
C LYS A 131 9.06 -8.60 8.86
N SER A 132 7.91 -8.56 8.18
CA SER A 132 7.77 -8.42 6.74
C SER A 132 6.66 -7.44 6.40
N VAL A 133 6.89 -6.59 5.39
CA VAL A 133 5.86 -5.70 4.81
C VAL A 133 5.73 -6.00 3.34
N VAL A 134 4.52 -6.31 2.89
CA VAL A 134 4.22 -6.55 1.48
C VAL A 134 3.42 -5.36 0.94
N VAL A 135 4.04 -4.60 0.04
CA VAL A 135 3.42 -3.45 -0.64
C VAL A 135 2.92 -3.91 -2.00
N ILE A 136 1.61 -3.83 -2.22
CA ILE A 136 0.98 -4.17 -3.50
C ILE A 136 0.48 -2.89 -4.16
N ALA A 137 0.86 -2.66 -5.40
CA ALA A 137 0.51 -1.43 -6.11
C ALA A 137 0.16 -1.71 -7.58
N GLY A 138 -0.98 -1.21 -8.03
CA GLY A 138 -1.31 -1.18 -9.45
C GLY A 138 -0.42 -0.19 -10.20
N ILE A 139 -0.22 -0.44 -11.49
CA ILE A 139 0.60 0.39 -12.38
C ILE A 139 0.11 1.84 -12.47
N ASN A 140 -1.17 2.09 -12.19
CA ASN A 140 -1.78 3.42 -12.11
C ASN A 140 -1.17 4.30 -11.02
N LYS A 141 -0.41 3.74 -10.08
CA LYS A 141 0.26 4.48 -8.98
C LYS A 141 1.69 4.87 -9.32
N VAL A 142 2.20 4.42 -10.45
CA VAL A 142 3.54 4.77 -10.93
C VAL A 142 3.50 6.09 -11.71
N VAL A 143 4.36 7.00 -11.32
CA VAL A 143 4.55 8.32 -11.94
C VAL A 143 6.02 8.58 -12.22
N LYS A 144 6.32 9.63 -13.00
CA LYS A 144 7.65 9.87 -13.56
C LYS A 144 8.72 10.14 -12.51
N SER A 145 8.46 11.07 -11.59
CA SER A 145 9.44 11.57 -10.62
C SER A 145 8.94 11.45 -9.17
N TYR A 146 9.81 11.71 -8.23
CA TYR A 146 9.45 11.83 -6.81
C TYR A 146 8.46 12.97 -6.57
N GLU A 147 8.66 14.11 -7.20
CA GLU A 147 7.78 15.28 -7.12
C GLU A 147 6.39 14.94 -7.62
N ASP A 148 6.29 14.23 -8.74
CA ASP A 148 5.02 13.71 -9.26
C ASP A 148 4.37 12.72 -8.29
N ALA A 149 5.17 11.90 -7.59
CA ALA A 149 4.65 10.96 -6.59
C ALA A 149 4.04 11.70 -5.38
N VAL A 150 4.69 12.75 -4.91
CA VAL A 150 4.14 13.63 -3.86
C VAL A 150 2.88 14.32 -4.37
N ALA A 151 2.91 14.86 -5.57
CA ALA A 151 1.77 15.52 -6.20
C ALA A 151 0.58 14.56 -6.38
N ARG A 152 0.81 13.35 -6.89
CA ARG A 152 -0.23 12.32 -7.03
C ARG A 152 -0.84 11.92 -5.69
N ALA A 153 0.01 11.66 -4.69
CA ALA A 153 -0.46 11.26 -3.36
C ALA A 153 -1.37 12.33 -2.73
N ARG A 154 -1.02 13.61 -2.91
CA ARG A 154 -1.76 14.74 -2.34
C ARG A 154 -2.97 15.17 -3.18
N ASN A 155 -2.82 15.23 -4.50
CA ASN A 155 -3.84 15.83 -5.36
C ASN A 155 -4.83 14.81 -5.94
N LEU A 156 -4.49 13.50 -5.90
CA LEU A 156 -5.36 12.43 -6.37
C LEU A 156 -5.73 11.46 -5.25
N ALA A 157 -4.74 10.75 -4.69
CA ALA A 157 -5.03 9.64 -3.79
C ALA A 157 -5.74 10.09 -2.49
N ALA A 158 -5.31 11.18 -1.85
CA ALA A 158 -5.95 11.67 -0.63
C ALA A 158 -7.36 12.24 -0.88
N PRO A 159 -7.61 13.12 -1.89
CA PRO A 159 -8.95 13.59 -2.20
C PRO A 159 -9.94 12.50 -2.61
N VAL A 160 -9.49 11.46 -3.29
CA VAL A 160 -10.33 10.30 -3.62
C VAL A 160 -10.60 9.47 -2.37
N ASN A 161 -9.57 9.18 -1.57
CA ASN A 161 -9.72 8.35 -0.38
C ASN A 161 -10.67 8.96 0.66
N VAL A 162 -10.68 10.28 0.84
CA VAL A 162 -11.55 10.93 1.82
C VAL A 162 -13.05 10.77 1.50
N GLN A 163 -13.41 10.55 0.24
CA GLN A 163 -14.80 10.32 -0.15
C GLN A 163 -15.43 9.09 0.52
N ARG A 164 -14.62 8.14 0.98
CA ARG A 164 -15.07 6.92 1.69
C ARG A 164 -15.57 7.20 3.11
N PHE A 165 -15.22 8.33 3.71
CA PHE A 165 -15.46 8.61 5.12
C PHE A 165 -16.60 9.60 5.28
N ALA A 166 -17.77 9.12 5.71
CA ALA A 166 -18.96 9.98 5.88
C ALA A 166 -18.72 11.11 6.89
N ASN A 167 -18.00 10.83 7.97
CA ASN A 167 -17.82 11.74 9.11
C ASN A 167 -16.63 12.71 8.98
N PHE A 168 -15.87 12.67 7.87
CA PHE A 168 -14.75 13.56 7.61
C PHE A 168 -15.14 14.56 6.52
N ASN A 169 -14.87 15.84 6.74
CA ASN A 169 -15.24 16.89 5.81
C ASN A 169 -14.11 17.92 5.57
N PRO A 170 -12.88 17.49 5.25
CA PRO A 170 -11.82 18.42 4.91
C PRO A 170 -12.10 19.10 3.55
N PRO A 171 -11.47 20.25 3.25
CA PRO A 171 -11.73 21.01 2.03
C PRO A 171 -11.68 20.19 0.73
N CYS A 172 -10.77 19.23 0.63
CA CYS A 172 -10.60 18.40 -0.57
C CYS A 172 -11.79 17.47 -0.83
N LYS A 173 -12.60 17.12 0.19
CA LYS A 173 -13.81 16.32 0.01
C LYS A 173 -14.85 17.07 -0.82
N ASN A 174 -14.99 18.37 -0.62
CA ASN A 174 -15.98 19.20 -1.27
C ASN A 174 -15.52 19.75 -2.64
N ASN A 175 -14.19 19.87 -2.83
CA ASN A 175 -13.62 20.53 -4.00
C ASN A 175 -12.81 19.58 -4.90
N GLY A 176 -12.60 18.32 -4.52
CA GLY A 176 -11.96 17.31 -5.33
C GLY A 176 -10.43 17.43 -5.48
N HIS A 177 -9.78 18.44 -4.87
CA HIS A 177 -8.33 18.64 -4.94
C HIS A 177 -7.73 19.08 -3.60
N CYS A 178 -6.41 18.94 -3.45
CA CYS A 178 -5.69 19.27 -2.23
C CYS A 178 -5.53 20.79 -2.05
N PHE A 179 -5.84 21.28 -0.85
CA PHE A 179 -5.67 22.68 -0.43
C PHE A 179 -4.46 22.88 0.51
N ASN A 180 -3.66 21.84 0.74
CA ASN A 180 -2.61 21.88 1.77
C ASN A 180 -3.16 22.34 3.15
N CYS A 181 -4.34 21.84 3.50
CA CYS A 181 -5.07 22.25 4.69
C CYS A 181 -4.49 21.63 5.97
N THR A 182 -4.87 22.23 7.10
CA THR A 182 -4.66 21.73 8.46
C THR A 182 -5.99 21.47 9.16
N ALA A 183 -7.00 21.03 8.39
CA ALA A 183 -8.34 20.78 8.92
C ALA A 183 -8.31 19.69 10.02
N PRO A 184 -9.10 19.84 11.10
CA PRO A 184 -9.10 18.89 12.22
C PRO A 184 -9.45 17.46 11.81
N ASP A 185 -10.26 17.30 10.77
CA ASP A 185 -10.70 16.03 10.20
C ASP A 185 -9.89 15.60 8.95
N SER A 186 -8.68 16.17 8.79
CA SER A 186 -7.76 15.78 7.72
C SER A 186 -7.34 14.31 7.86
N ILE A 187 -7.27 13.62 6.71
CA ILE A 187 -6.75 12.24 6.62
C ILE A 187 -5.29 12.17 6.13
N CYS A 188 -4.61 13.32 6.01
CA CYS A 188 -3.24 13.44 5.49
C CYS A 188 -2.31 14.12 6.50
N ASN A 189 -2.31 13.57 7.73
CA ASN A 189 -1.52 14.13 8.84
C ASN A 189 -0.03 13.76 8.77
N ILE A 190 0.29 12.65 8.08
CA ILE A 190 1.65 12.14 7.95
C ILE A 190 1.93 11.87 6.48
N ILE A 191 3.07 12.34 6.00
CA ILE A 191 3.59 12.02 4.66
C ILE A 191 4.92 11.30 4.86
N LEU A 192 4.98 10.04 4.45
CA LEU A 192 6.17 9.20 4.49
C LEU A 192 6.74 9.02 3.09
N THR A 193 8.01 9.32 2.95
CA THR A 193 8.81 8.96 1.77
C THR A 193 9.72 7.79 2.11
N THR A 194 9.57 6.67 1.39
CA THR A 194 10.46 5.51 1.52
C THR A 194 11.37 5.45 0.31
N ARG A 195 12.61 5.84 0.52
CA ARG A 195 13.61 5.99 -0.54
C ARG A 195 14.30 4.68 -0.88
N LYS A 196 14.52 3.82 0.13
CA LYS A 196 15.30 2.58 0.00
C LYS A 196 14.88 1.60 1.09
N GLY A 197 14.90 0.32 0.79
CA GLY A 197 14.79 -0.75 1.78
C GLY A 197 16.00 -0.76 2.72
N SER A 198 15.78 -1.08 3.99
CA SER A 198 16.88 -1.28 4.93
C SER A 198 17.54 -2.64 4.70
N THR A 199 18.86 -2.64 4.65
CA THR A 199 19.69 -3.86 4.68
C THR A 199 20.39 -4.02 6.03
N MET A 200 20.12 -3.11 6.97
CA MET A 200 20.65 -3.16 8.32
C MET A 200 19.86 -4.17 9.16
N ASN A 201 20.57 -5.01 9.89
CA ASN A 201 19.98 -5.95 10.86
C ASN A 201 18.97 -6.97 10.27
N ALA A 202 19.00 -7.22 8.96
CA ALA A 202 18.14 -8.21 8.33
C ALA A 202 18.89 -8.99 7.25
N PRO A 203 18.75 -10.34 7.23
CA PRO A 203 19.39 -11.19 6.23
C PRO A 203 18.76 -11.03 4.83
N ALA A 204 17.54 -10.50 4.76
CA ALA A 204 16.79 -10.29 3.52
C ALA A 204 16.00 -8.97 3.59
N PRO A 205 15.60 -8.38 2.45
CA PRO A 205 14.78 -7.17 2.42
C PRO A 205 13.45 -7.37 3.16
N ARG A 206 13.20 -6.54 4.17
CA ARG A 206 11.94 -6.57 4.94
C ARG A 206 10.74 -6.13 4.12
N ILE A 207 10.93 -5.17 3.22
CA ILE A 207 9.87 -4.64 2.37
C ILE A 207 9.89 -5.34 1.02
N LYS A 208 8.80 -6.02 0.72
CA LYS A 208 8.52 -6.68 -0.55
C LYS A 208 7.54 -5.84 -1.35
N VAL A 209 7.73 -5.73 -2.65
CA VAL A 209 6.86 -4.93 -3.53
C VAL A 209 6.34 -5.79 -4.67
N ILE A 210 5.03 -5.90 -4.78
CA ILE A 210 4.34 -6.54 -5.91
C ILE A 210 3.74 -5.43 -6.76
N LEU A 211 4.32 -5.21 -7.95
CA LEU A 211 3.79 -4.26 -8.92
C LEU A 211 2.87 -4.99 -9.89
N VAL A 212 1.63 -4.53 -9.99
CA VAL A 212 0.59 -5.17 -10.79
C VAL A 212 0.36 -4.39 -12.08
N GLY A 213 0.27 -5.09 -13.22
CA GLY A 213 0.06 -4.50 -14.56
C GLY A 213 -1.30 -3.81 -14.74
N GLU A 214 -2.23 -4.08 -13.84
CA GLU A 214 -3.58 -3.50 -13.83
C GLU A 214 -3.68 -2.26 -12.94
N SER A 215 -4.73 -1.47 -13.16
CA SER A 215 -5.10 -0.38 -12.27
C SER A 215 -5.82 -0.93 -11.04
N LEU A 216 -5.29 -0.65 -9.85
CA LEU A 216 -5.85 -1.12 -8.57
C LEU A 216 -5.88 0.00 -7.54
N GLY A 217 -7.05 0.24 -6.97
CA GLY A 217 -7.29 1.34 -6.04
C GLY A 217 -6.94 2.71 -6.65
N TYR A 218 -6.67 3.69 -5.80
CA TYR A 218 -6.38 5.09 -6.20
C TYR A 218 -5.16 5.67 -5.51
#